data_e43cd92caf6d901e2d769afef21289dd
#
_entry.id   e43cd92caf6d901e2d769afef21289dd
#
_cell.length_a   1.000
_cell.length_b   1.000
_cell.length_c   1.000
_cell.angle_alpha   90.00
_cell.angle_beta   90.00
_cell.angle_gamma   90.00
#
_symmetry.space_group_name_H-M   'P 1'
#
loop_
_entity.id
_entity.type
_entity.pdbx_description
1 polymer ?
#
loop_
_entity_poly.entity_id
_entity_poly.type
_entity_poly.pdbx_seq_one_letter_code
_entity_poly.pdbx_strand_id
1 'polypeptide(L)'
;SFFLSILSGLMLGISWPTYGFYFLIFIAFTPLIHLIQSNKTENSFKLTFFSFVTFMVWNIITTHWLYYATLTGMLFAIIVNSLLMSLIVLVSISIWKKLSNKLSIIFFISLWICFEKFHLNWDFSWPWLNLGNVFSENIKIIQWYEYTGVFGGSLWVLISNFVSYNLLKKLINNENFKSDTIYLSVIILIPTILSLTIYTNIDIEEEKIKTVIIQPNIDPYNEKFNRSNNQNLRYLESILNDVKNRNSLVILPETYFSDGSLISSLKYSTLIEGLKIIKERYETEILTGIELYEVFNDSSRVKKYSNRLENNRWLDLFNASIFISEDIDIYKKSKLVVGIEKMPYKNFLEPLLGSLLIDFGGLSYSRGYQDYRTVFKSNTGTKVAPIICYESIYGEYVSE
;
A
#
# COMPACT_ATOMS: atom_id res chain seq x y z
N SER A 1 12.90 22.35 -21.62
CA SER A 1 11.62 21.79 -21.08
C SER A 1 11.74 20.30 -20.77
N PHE A 2 12.16 19.48 -21.75
CA PHE A 2 12.28 18.03 -21.57
C PHE A 2 13.31 17.64 -20.46
N PHE A 3 14.45 18.30 -20.43
CA PHE A 3 15.45 18.10 -19.37
C PHE A 3 14.89 18.35 -17.96
N LEU A 4 14.12 19.42 -17.78
CA LEU A 4 13.50 19.74 -16.47
C LEU A 4 12.47 18.69 -16.05
N SER A 5 11.74 18.12 -17.00
CA SER A 5 10.78 17.04 -16.74
C SER A 5 11.49 15.78 -16.24
N ILE A 6 12.55 15.37 -16.94
CA ILE A 6 13.36 14.21 -16.53
C ILE A 6 14.01 14.46 -15.18
N LEU A 7 14.61 15.65 -14.97
CA LEU A 7 15.26 16.02 -13.71
C LEU A 7 14.27 15.92 -12.53
N SER A 8 13.07 16.46 -12.67
CA SER A 8 12.04 16.39 -11.64
C SER A 8 11.64 14.93 -11.36
N GLY A 9 11.43 14.12 -12.41
CA GLY A 9 11.10 12.71 -12.28
C GLY A 9 12.20 11.88 -11.60
N LEU A 10 13.47 12.15 -11.93
CA LEU A 10 14.62 11.53 -11.29
C LEU A 10 14.70 11.91 -9.80
N MET A 11 14.54 13.19 -9.47
CA MET A 11 14.57 13.65 -8.08
C MET A 11 13.45 13.01 -7.27
N LEU A 12 12.22 12.91 -7.80
CA LEU A 12 11.11 12.21 -7.18
C LEU A 12 11.43 10.72 -6.98
N GLY A 13 11.96 10.06 -7.99
CA GLY A 13 12.29 8.63 -7.92
C GLY A 13 13.41 8.33 -6.91
N ILE A 14 14.48 9.09 -6.93
CA ILE A 14 15.64 8.92 -6.02
C ILE A 14 15.28 9.27 -4.57
N SER A 15 14.27 10.12 -4.36
CA SER A 15 13.76 10.44 -3.02
C SER A 15 13.06 9.24 -2.35
N TRP A 16 12.62 8.25 -3.13
CA TRP A 16 11.80 7.14 -2.61
C TRP A 16 12.61 6.21 -1.69
N PRO A 17 11.99 5.55 -0.71
CA PRO A 17 12.66 4.74 0.32
C PRO A 17 13.70 3.75 -0.23
N THR A 18 13.44 3.15 -1.38
CA THR A 18 14.38 2.24 -2.08
C THR A 18 15.80 2.82 -2.24
N TYR A 19 15.92 4.14 -2.40
CA TYR A 19 17.19 4.84 -2.62
C TYR A 19 17.63 5.70 -1.42
N GLY A 20 16.71 6.00 -0.50
CA GLY A 20 16.99 6.64 0.79
C GLY A 20 17.30 8.14 0.78
N PHE A 21 17.21 8.83 -0.36
CA PHE A 21 17.50 10.28 -0.46
C PHE A 21 16.24 11.12 -0.21
N TYR A 22 15.46 10.81 0.83
CA TYR A 22 14.16 11.42 1.12
C TYR A 22 14.17 12.96 1.19
N PHE A 23 15.28 13.59 1.58
CA PHE A 23 15.38 15.06 1.67
C PHE A 23 15.25 15.76 0.29
N LEU A 24 15.55 15.05 -0.82
CA LEU A 24 15.37 15.62 -2.16
C LEU A 24 13.89 15.88 -2.48
N ILE A 25 12.95 15.21 -1.82
CA ILE A 25 11.53 15.38 -2.05
C ILE A 25 11.06 16.83 -1.84
N PHE A 26 11.71 17.59 -0.94
CA PHE A 26 11.37 18.98 -0.66
C PHE A 26 11.65 19.96 -1.80
N ILE A 27 12.41 19.51 -2.80
CA ILE A 27 12.77 20.29 -3.99
C ILE A 27 12.47 19.55 -5.30
N ALA A 28 11.98 18.33 -5.25
CA ALA A 28 11.85 17.43 -6.40
C ALA A 28 10.83 17.91 -7.45
N PHE A 29 9.77 18.59 -7.04
CA PHE A 29 8.81 19.22 -7.96
C PHE A 29 9.27 20.57 -8.51
N THR A 30 10.33 21.17 -7.95
CA THR A 30 10.79 22.52 -8.34
C THR A 30 11.08 22.65 -9.84
N PRO A 31 11.76 21.68 -10.52
CA PRO A 31 11.99 21.78 -11.97
C PRO A 31 10.68 21.75 -12.76
N LEU A 32 9.71 20.91 -12.37
CA LEU A 32 8.39 20.84 -13.01
C LEU A 32 7.58 22.13 -12.76
N ILE A 33 7.57 22.65 -11.54
CA ILE A 33 6.92 23.93 -11.20
C ILE A 33 7.52 25.06 -12.02
N HIS A 34 8.84 25.11 -12.13
CA HIS A 34 9.54 26.10 -12.96
C HIS A 34 9.12 26.01 -14.44
N LEU A 35 9.09 24.81 -14.99
CA LEU A 35 8.66 24.57 -16.36
C LEU A 35 7.26 25.10 -16.61
N ILE A 36 6.30 24.80 -15.72
CA ILE A 36 4.90 25.25 -15.85
C ILE A 36 4.79 26.76 -15.68
N GLN A 37 5.44 27.31 -14.66
CA GLN A 37 5.35 28.74 -14.33
C GLN A 37 6.01 29.64 -15.41
N SER A 38 7.13 29.21 -15.99
CA SER A 38 7.84 29.97 -17.04
C SER A 38 7.15 29.90 -18.39
N ASN A 39 6.25 28.95 -18.62
CA ASN A 39 5.58 28.72 -19.89
C ASN A 39 4.05 28.81 -19.78
N LYS A 40 3.53 29.68 -18.92
CA LYS A 40 2.07 29.85 -18.69
C LYS A 40 1.25 30.13 -19.94
N THR A 41 1.84 30.77 -20.95
CA THR A 41 1.20 31.12 -22.23
C THR A 41 1.18 29.97 -23.23
N GLU A 42 1.97 28.93 -22.97
CA GLU A 42 2.03 27.76 -23.83
C GLU A 42 0.74 26.93 -23.80
N ASN A 43 0.62 26.02 -24.77
CA ASN A 43 -0.50 25.09 -24.84
C ASN A 43 -0.50 24.19 -23.60
N SER A 44 -1.64 24.12 -22.92
CA SER A 44 -1.82 23.29 -21.70
C SER A 44 -1.50 21.80 -21.95
N PHE A 45 -1.83 21.27 -23.12
CA PHE A 45 -1.51 19.88 -23.48
C PHE A 45 0.00 19.64 -23.59
N LYS A 46 0.77 20.61 -24.10
CA LYS A 46 2.24 20.51 -24.16
C LYS A 46 2.84 20.46 -22.76
N LEU A 47 2.36 21.29 -21.84
CA LEU A 47 2.81 21.29 -20.44
C LEU A 47 2.40 20.00 -19.72
N THR A 48 1.20 19.50 -20.00
CA THR A 48 0.74 18.21 -19.48
C THR A 48 1.59 17.04 -20.00
N PHE A 49 2.00 17.06 -21.26
CA PHE A 49 2.92 16.07 -21.80
C PHE A 49 4.26 16.08 -21.06
N PHE A 50 4.82 17.24 -20.74
CA PHE A 50 6.04 17.33 -19.94
C PHE A 50 5.84 16.81 -18.50
N SER A 51 4.67 17.06 -17.92
CA SER A 51 4.31 16.50 -16.61
C SER A 51 4.19 14.98 -16.68
N PHE A 52 3.60 14.45 -17.76
CA PHE A 52 3.54 13.01 -18.00
C PHE A 52 4.94 12.38 -18.07
N VAL A 53 5.89 13.02 -18.76
CA VAL A 53 7.28 12.55 -18.77
C VAL A 53 7.87 12.53 -17.36
N THR A 54 7.63 13.57 -16.54
CA THR A 54 8.06 13.62 -15.15
C THR A 54 7.53 12.42 -14.37
N PHE A 55 6.22 12.19 -14.42
CA PHE A 55 5.59 11.11 -13.67
C PHE A 55 5.91 9.72 -14.22
N MET A 56 6.10 9.59 -15.54
CA MET A 56 6.62 8.35 -16.13
C MET A 56 7.99 7.98 -15.56
N VAL A 57 8.93 8.92 -15.54
CA VAL A 57 10.26 8.68 -14.98
C VAL A 57 10.16 8.29 -13.50
N TRP A 58 9.37 9.02 -12.72
CA TRP A 58 9.14 8.68 -11.31
C TRP A 58 8.55 7.28 -11.13
N ASN A 59 7.45 6.97 -11.81
CA ASN A 59 6.80 5.68 -11.72
C ASN A 59 7.70 4.52 -12.20
N ILE A 60 8.48 4.69 -13.27
CA ILE A 60 9.43 3.66 -13.72
C ILE A 60 10.43 3.35 -12.61
N ILE A 61 11.02 4.37 -11.99
CA ILE A 61 12.02 4.18 -10.94
C ILE A 61 11.44 3.49 -9.71
N THR A 62 10.22 3.86 -9.30
CA THR A 62 9.64 3.39 -8.04
C THR A 62 8.77 2.14 -8.17
N THR A 63 8.31 1.81 -9.37
CA THR A 63 7.28 0.79 -9.59
C THR A 63 7.78 -0.40 -10.44
N HIS A 64 9.03 -0.35 -10.94
CA HIS A 64 9.61 -1.42 -11.78
C HIS A 64 9.61 -2.81 -11.12
N TRP A 65 9.58 -2.89 -9.80
CA TRP A 65 9.51 -4.16 -9.06
C TRP A 65 8.28 -5.01 -9.41
N LEU A 66 7.21 -4.41 -9.92
CA LEU A 66 6.04 -5.15 -10.44
C LEU A 66 6.38 -6.05 -11.62
N TYR A 67 7.52 -5.85 -12.29
CA TYR A 67 8.01 -6.73 -13.34
C TYR A 67 8.09 -8.19 -12.88
N TYR A 68 8.48 -8.40 -11.63
CA TYR A 68 8.58 -9.75 -11.05
C TYR A 68 7.23 -10.43 -10.84
N ALA A 69 6.15 -9.67 -10.78
CA ALA A 69 4.79 -10.21 -10.71
C ALA A 69 4.18 -10.36 -12.12
N THR A 70 4.20 -9.28 -12.91
CA THR A 70 3.66 -9.26 -14.29
C THR A 70 4.17 -8.04 -15.05
N LEU A 71 4.72 -8.26 -16.24
CA LEU A 71 5.20 -7.18 -17.11
C LEU A 71 4.04 -6.28 -17.57
N THR A 72 2.94 -6.87 -17.99
CA THR A 72 1.75 -6.14 -18.48
C THR A 72 1.11 -5.31 -17.38
N GLY A 73 0.98 -5.89 -16.18
CA GLY A 73 0.48 -5.17 -14.99
C GLY A 73 1.39 -4.00 -14.61
N MET A 74 2.71 -4.17 -14.65
CA MET A 74 3.68 -3.10 -14.42
C MET A 74 3.49 -1.95 -15.43
N LEU A 75 3.46 -2.26 -16.72
CA LEU A 75 3.29 -1.24 -17.76
C LEU A 75 1.96 -0.49 -17.61
N PHE A 76 0.88 -1.22 -17.34
CA PHE A 76 -0.42 -0.62 -17.06
C PHE A 76 -0.37 0.33 -15.87
N ALA A 77 0.16 -0.10 -14.72
CA ALA A 77 0.26 0.71 -13.52
C ALA A 77 1.08 1.98 -13.74
N ILE A 78 2.25 1.86 -14.38
CA ILE A 78 3.13 3.00 -14.68
C ILE A 78 2.43 4.01 -15.59
N ILE A 79 1.84 3.57 -16.70
CA ILE A 79 1.21 4.46 -17.69
C ILE A 79 -0.03 5.12 -17.09
N VAL A 80 -0.93 4.33 -16.50
CA VAL A 80 -2.21 4.85 -15.98
C VAL A 80 -1.97 5.82 -14.82
N ASN A 81 -1.10 5.47 -13.86
CA ASN A 81 -0.80 6.35 -12.75
C ASN A 81 -0.15 7.67 -13.21
N SER A 82 0.79 7.59 -14.16
CA SER A 82 1.41 8.79 -14.75
C SER A 82 0.40 9.68 -15.49
N LEU A 83 -0.56 9.08 -16.19
CA LEU A 83 -1.65 9.81 -16.86
C LEU A 83 -2.56 10.50 -15.82
N LEU A 84 -2.96 9.82 -14.77
CA LEU A 84 -3.80 10.37 -13.72
C LEU A 84 -3.13 11.56 -13.02
N MET A 85 -1.86 11.42 -12.63
CA MET A 85 -1.08 12.53 -12.05
C MET A 85 -0.97 13.71 -13.03
N SER A 86 -0.79 13.42 -14.30
CA SER A 86 -0.70 14.47 -15.34
C SER A 86 -2.03 15.18 -15.56
N LEU A 87 -3.14 14.48 -15.39
CA LEU A 87 -4.48 15.07 -15.44
C LEU A 87 -4.70 16.08 -14.30
N ILE A 88 -4.19 15.79 -13.09
CA ILE A 88 -4.19 16.75 -11.98
C ILE A 88 -3.45 18.04 -12.36
N VAL A 89 -2.29 17.90 -13.01
CA VAL A 89 -1.53 19.07 -13.50
C VAL A 89 -2.29 19.81 -14.61
N LEU A 90 -2.93 19.12 -15.56
CA LEU A 90 -3.73 19.74 -16.62
C LEU A 90 -4.86 20.60 -16.05
N VAL A 91 -5.63 20.04 -15.09
CA VAL A 91 -6.70 20.78 -14.42
C VAL A 91 -6.12 21.99 -13.68
N SER A 92 -5.00 21.83 -13.00
CA SER A 92 -4.34 22.91 -12.26
C SER A 92 -3.82 24.03 -13.17
N ILE A 93 -3.24 23.70 -14.32
CA ILE A 93 -2.80 24.70 -15.32
C ILE A 93 -4.00 25.53 -15.82
N SER A 94 -5.13 24.89 -16.07
CA SER A 94 -6.35 25.55 -16.52
C SER A 94 -6.88 26.57 -15.51
N ILE A 95 -6.78 26.23 -14.22
CA ILE A 95 -7.16 27.12 -13.11
C ILE A 95 -6.11 28.22 -12.89
N TRP A 96 -4.81 27.91 -13.02
CA TRP A 96 -3.71 28.86 -12.87
C TRP A 96 -3.78 30.05 -13.84
N LYS A 97 -4.41 29.84 -15.00
CA LYS A 97 -4.67 30.92 -15.98
C LYS A 97 -5.77 31.86 -15.53
N LYS A 98 -6.60 31.51 -14.58
CA LYS A 98 -7.81 32.24 -14.14
C LYS A 98 -7.70 32.85 -12.75
N LEU A 99 -6.91 32.25 -11.85
CA LEU A 99 -6.80 32.66 -10.47
C LEU A 99 -5.48 33.37 -10.17
N SER A 100 -5.42 34.07 -9.04
CA SER A 100 -4.17 34.58 -8.49
C SER A 100 -3.19 33.45 -8.21
N ASN A 101 -1.89 33.72 -8.22
CA ASN A 101 -0.86 32.70 -8.01
C ASN A 101 -1.05 31.96 -6.66
N LYS A 102 -1.41 32.69 -5.59
CA LYS A 102 -1.65 32.11 -4.25
C LYS A 102 -2.83 31.13 -4.25
N LEU A 103 -3.96 31.51 -4.84
CA LEU A 103 -5.14 30.65 -4.92
C LEU A 103 -4.90 29.42 -5.79
N SER A 104 -4.12 29.57 -6.87
CA SER A 104 -3.75 28.46 -7.75
C SER A 104 -2.87 27.43 -7.07
N ILE A 105 -1.95 27.87 -6.21
CA ILE A 105 -1.11 26.96 -5.39
C ILE A 105 -1.98 26.19 -4.40
N ILE A 106 -2.87 26.87 -3.68
CA ILE A 106 -3.80 26.22 -2.73
C ILE A 106 -4.67 25.21 -3.49
N PHE A 107 -5.19 25.58 -4.64
CA PHE A 107 -6.00 24.70 -5.48
C PHE A 107 -5.22 23.43 -5.90
N PHE A 108 -3.98 23.60 -6.39
CA PHE A 108 -3.14 22.45 -6.78
C PHE A 108 -2.89 21.50 -5.61
N ILE A 109 -2.50 22.04 -4.45
CA ILE A 109 -2.23 21.24 -3.24
C ILE A 109 -3.49 20.49 -2.82
N SER A 110 -4.63 21.17 -2.75
CA SER A 110 -5.91 20.55 -2.37
C SER A 110 -6.33 19.47 -3.37
N LEU A 111 -6.20 19.73 -4.67
CA LEU A 111 -6.55 18.77 -5.71
C LEU A 111 -5.64 17.54 -5.66
N TRP A 112 -4.34 17.72 -5.39
CA TRP A 112 -3.40 16.61 -5.25
C TRP A 112 -3.75 15.71 -4.07
N ILE A 113 -4.02 16.29 -2.89
CA ILE A 113 -4.40 15.53 -1.69
C ILE A 113 -5.75 14.82 -1.91
N CYS A 114 -6.73 15.49 -2.53
CA CYS A 114 -7.98 14.84 -2.91
C CYS A 114 -7.77 13.66 -3.88
N PHE A 115 -6.86 13.81 -4.82
CA PHE A 115 -6.48 12.73 -5.73
C PHE A 115 -5.85 11.55 -4.97
N GLU A 116 -4.89 11.79 -4.08
CA GLU A 116 -4.29 10.73 -3.27
C GLU A 116 -5.36 10.01 -2.43
N LYS A 117 -6.27 10.73 -1.79
CA LYS A 117 -7.39 10.14 -1.03
C LYS A 117 -8.34 9.34 -1.91
N PHE A 118 -8.70 9.86 -3.07
CA PHE A 118 -9.52 9.14 -4.06
C PHE A 118 -8.81 7.87 -4.52
N HIS A 119 -7.52 7.98 -4.79
CA HIS A 119 -6.69 6.87 -5.32
C HIS A 119 -6.53 5.69 -4.34
N LEU A 120 -6.81 5.90 -3.06
CA LEU A 120 -6.88 4.82 -2.06
C LEU A 120 -8.21 4.04 -2.08
N ASN A 121 -9.30 4.62 -2.62
CA ASN A 121 -10.66 4.12 -2.35
C ASN A 121 -11.43 3.68 -3.60
N TRP A 122 -10.86 3.77 -4.80
CA TRP A 122 -11.51 3.31 -6.03
C TRP A 122 -11.04 1.91 -6.45
N ASP A 123 -11.64 1.34 -7.50
CA ASP A 123 -11.34 -0.04 -7.90
C ASP A 123 -9.89 -0.27 -8.39
N PHE A 124 -9.21 0.76 -8.91
CA PHE A 124 -7.79 0.74 -9.23
C PHE A 124 -6.94 1.40 -8.13
N SER A 125 -7.24 1.11 -6.86
CA SER A 125 -6.50 1.72 -5.74
C SER A 125 -4.99 1.50 -5.86
N TRP A 126 -4.22 2.58 -5.62
CA TRP A 126 -2.76 2.58 -5.75
C TRP A 126 -2.12 3.44 -4.65
N PRO A 127 -1.93 2.89 -3.46
CA PRO A 127 -1.45 3.62 -2.29
C PRO A 127 0.06 3.89 -2.28
N TRP A 128 0.83 3.26 -3.16
CA TRP A 128 2.30 3.22 -3.08
C TRP A 128 2.97 4.59 -3.23
N LEU A 129 2.41 5.50 -4.04
CA LEU A 129 3.05 6.76 -4.41
C LEU A 129 2.39 7.99 -3.77
N ASN A 130 1.71 7.85 -2.62
CA ASN A 130 1.35 9.01 -1.80
C ASN A 130 2.63 9.71 -1.36
N LEU A 131 2.72 11.02 -1.56
CA LEU A 131 3.96 11.76 -1.31
C LEU A 131 4.48 11.62 0.12
N GLY A 132 3.56 11.53 1.10
CA GLY A 132 3.93 11.32 2.50
C GLY A 132 4.63 9.99 2.79
N ASN A 133 4.47 8.97 1.92
CA ASN A 133 5.12 7.67 2.08
C ASN A 133 6.65 7.74 1.86
N VAL A 134 7.16 8.81 1.27
CA VAL A 134 8.61 8.99 1.05
C VAL A 134 9.42 8.89 2.34
N PHE A 135 8.81 9.17 3.49
CA PHE A 135 9.48 9.16 4.78
C PHE A 135 9.34 7.85 5.56
N SER A 136 8.78 6.79 4.96
CA SER A 136 8.43 5.53 5.65
C SER A 136 9.61 4.83 6.34
N GLU A 137 10.84 4.99 5.86
CA GLU A 137 12.05 4.47 6.51
C GLU A 137 12.61 5.42 7.58
N ASN A 138 12.08 6.64 7.66
CA ASN A 138 12.56 7.69 8.56
C ASN A 138 11.51 8.02 9.62
N ILE A 139 11.02 7.00 10.33
CA ILE A 139 9.90 7.09 11.29
C ILE A 139 10.13 8.17 12.36
N LYS A 140 11.37 8.43 12.74
CA LYS A 140 11.70 9.43 13.77
C LYS A 140 11.31 10.87 13.40
N ILE A 141 11.18 11.19 12.10
CA ILE A 141 10.85 12.54 11.65
C ILE A 141 9.38 12.72 11.27
N ILE A 142 8.57 11.66 11.38
CA ILE A 142 7.15 11.65 11.00
C ILE A 142 6.20 11.24 12.13
N GLN A 143 6.61 11.28 13.38
CA GLN A 143 5.74 10.92 14.51
C GLN A 143 4.46 11.75 14.58
N TRP A 144 4.50 12.99 14.10
CA TRP A 144 3.33 13.86 13.97
C TRP A 144 2.28 13.36 12.96
N TYR A 145 2.58 12.31 12.16
CA TYR A 145 1.58 11.63 11.33
C TYR A 145 0.47 10.99 12.17
N GLU A 146 0.68 10.75 13.47
CA GLU A 146 -0.36 10.36 14.41
C GLU A 146 -1.58 11.30 14.35
N TYR A 147 -1.33 12.59 14.12
CA TYR A 147 -2.39 13.62 14.08
C TYR A 147 -2.92 13.92 12.68
N THR A 148 -2.14 13.72 11.66
CA THR A 148 -2.46 14.19 10.29
C THR A 148 -2.54 13.07 9.25
N GLY A 149 -2.08 11.89 9.61
CA GLY A 149 -1.86 10.79 8.68
C GLY A 149 -0.82 11.10 7.61
N VAL A 150 -0.71 10.23 6.63
CA VAL A 150 0.20 10.35 5.47
C VAL A 150 -0.08 11.60 4.62
N PHE A 151 -1.32 12.08 4.60
CA PHE A 151 -1.70 13.27 3.82
C PHE A 151 -1.09 14.56 4.36
N GLY A 152 -0.83 14.63 5.68
CA GLY A 152 -0.04 15.72 6.26
C GLY A 152 1.37 15.75 5.69
N GLY A 153 1.98 14.58 5.48
CA GLY A 153 3.28 14.45 4.81
C GLY A 153 3.23 14.91 3.35
N SER A 154 2.18 14.55 2.62
CA SER A 154 1.95 15.04 1.25
C SER A 154 1.80 16.57 1.21
N LEU A 155 1.05 17.14 2.15
CA LEU A 155 0.95 18.58 2.31
C LEU A 155 2.32 19.23 2.58
N TRP A 156 3.08 18.65 3.49
CA TRP A 156 4.43 19.11 3.85
C TRP A 156 5.36 19.16 2.64
N VAL A 157 5.39 18.10 1.84
CA VAL A 157 6.16 18.01 0.60
C VAL A 157 5.74 19.08 -0.39
N LEU A 158 4.44 19.22 -0.65
CA LEU A 158 3.93 20.16 -1.65
C LEU A 158 4.22 21.63 -1.27
N ILE A 159 3.95 22.01 -0.01
CA ILE A 159 4.25 23.36 0.48
C ILE A 159 5.75 23.66 0.34
N SER A 160 6.60 22.73 0.80
CA SER A 160 8.06 22.89 0.73
C SER A 160 8.55 23.10 -0.69
N ASN A 161 8.00 22.38 -1.69
CA ASN A 161 8.37 22.53 -3.09
C ASN A 161 7.99 23.89 -3.67
N PHE A 162 6.84 24.45 -3.32
CA PHE A 162 6.48 25.80 -3.77
C PHE A 162 7.35 26.89 -3.14
N VAL A 163 7.70 26.74 -1.86
CA VAL A 163 8.63 27.67 -1.19
C VAL A 163 10.03 27.54 -1.76
N SER A 164 10.50 26.31 -2.00
CA SER A 164 11.80 26.04 -2.63
C SER A 164 11.87 26.62 -4.04
N TYR A 165 10.80 26.52 -4.82
CA TYR A 165 10.71 27.15 -6.13
C TYR A 165 10.85 28.68 -6.05
N ASN A 166 10.13 29.32 -5.12
CA ASN A 166 10.21 30.78 -4.93
C ASN A 166 11.62 31.21 -4.51
N LEU A 167 12.22 30.48 -3.58
CA LEU A 167 13.60 30.67 -3.13
C LEU A 167 14.58 30.60 -4.30
N LEU A 168 14.54 29.52 -5.09
CA LEU A 168 15.46 29.35 -6.22
C LEU A 168 15.23 30.42 -7.30
N LYS A 169 13.99 30.81 -7.58
CA LYS A 169 13.67 31.88 -8.52
C LYS A 169 14.30 33.21 -8.09
N LYS A 170 14.19 33.57 -6.80
CA LYS A 170 14.79 34.80 -6.28
C LYS A 170 16.32 34.75 -6.28
N LEU A 171 16.91 33.60 -5.98
CA LEU A 171 18.36 33.38 -6.07
C LEU A 171 18.88 33.62 -7.50
N ILE A 172 18.21 33.04 -8.50
CA ILE A 172 18.59 33.19 -9.91
C ILE A 172 18.46 34.66 -10.36
N ASN A 173 17.44 35.38 -9.90
CA ASN A 173 17.18 36.77 -10.24
C ASN A 173 18.00 37.78 -9.40
N ASN A 174 18.84 37.32 -8.48
CA ASN A 174 19.56 38.18 -7.51
C ASN A 174 18.61 39.05 -6.64
N GLU A 175 17.40 38.55 -6.36
CA GLU A 175 16.43 39.17 -5.47
C GLU A 175 16.69 38.78 -4.00
N ASN A 176 16.06 39.50 -3.06
CA ASN A 176 16.17 39.16 -1.63
C ASN A 176 15.39 37.86 -1.32
N PHE A 177 16.08 36.82 -0.97
CA PHE A 177 15.58 35.47 -0.68
C PHE A 177 15.55 35.10 0.82
N LYS A 178 16.01 36.01 1.72
CA LYS A 178 16.11 35.72 3.16
C LYS A 178 14.82 35.24 3.79
N SER A 179 13.68 35.84 3.43
CA SER A 179 12.38 35.43 3.96
C SER A 179 11.99 34.00 3.51
N ASP A 180 12.24 33.66 2.25
CA ASP A 180 11.91 32.33 1.73
C ASP A 180 12.80 31.24 2.35
N THR A 181 14.07 31.58 2.62
CA THR A 181 14.97 30.68 3.36
C THR A 181 14.46 30.43 4.77
N ILE A 182 14.04 31.47 5.49
CA ILE A 182 13.46 31.35 6.83
C ILE A 182 12.19 30.50 6.77
N TYR A 183 11.27 30.78 5.85
CA TYR A 183 10.05 30.00 5.71
C TYR A 183 10.31 28.53 5.41
N LEU A 184 11.22 28.22 4.48
CA LEU A 184 11.59 26.85 4.17
C LEU A 184 12.21 26.14 5.39
N SER A 185 13.11 26.81 6.09
CA SER A 185 13.71 26.27 7.31
C SER A 185 12.65 25.98 8.38
N VAL A 186 11.72 26.90 8.61
CA VAL A 186 10.63 26.74 9.58
C VAL A 186 9.72 25.55 9.18
N ILE A 187 9.33 25.46 7.90
CA ILE A 187 8.49 24.37 7.38
C ILE A 187 9.16 23.01 7.55
N ILE A 188 10.47 22.91 7.37
CA ILE A 188 11.18 21.63 7.49
C ILE A 188 11.52 21.33 8.97
N LEU A 189 12.04 22.30 9.72
CA LEU A 189 12.58 22.06 11.05
C LEU A 189 11.47 21.90 12.11
N ILE A 190 10.39 22.66 12.05
CA ILE A 190 9.35 22.57 13.09
C ILE A 190 8.70 21.18 13.13
N PRO A 191 8.19 20.60 12.01
CA PRO A 191 7.63 19.25 12.05
C PRO A 191 8.67 18.19 12.45
N THR A 192 9.93 18.36 12.01
CA THR A 192 11.01 17.44 12.37
C THR A 192 11.32 17.49 13.87
N ILE A 193 11.46 18.69 14.46
CA ILE A 193 11.72 18.85 15.90
C ILE A 193 10.52 18.32 16.71
N LEU A 194 9.29 18.65 16.31
CA LEU A 194 8.09 18.14 16.96
C LEU A 194 8.08 16.59 16.94
N SER A 195 8.40 16.00 15.80
CA SER A 195 8.47 14.55 15.65
C SER A 195 9.52 13.91 16.56
N LEU A 196 10.72 14.49 16.60
CA LEU A 196 11.78 14.00 17.49
C LEU A 196 11.38 14.13 18.97
N THR A 197 10.69 15.21 19.35
CA THR A 197 10.17 15.39 20.71
C THR A 197 9.14 14.33 21.04
N ILE A 198 8.18 14.06 20.14
CA ILE A 198 7.21 12.98 20.32
C ILE A 198 7.94 11.64 20.49
N TYR A 199 8.84 11.31 19.57
CA TYR A 199 9.58 10.05 19.56
C TYR A 199 10.37 9.80 20.86
N THR A 200 10.98 10.85 21.44
CA THR A 200 11.77 10.73 22.69
C THR A 200 10.92 10.64 23.95
N ASN A 201 9.66 11.07 23.88
CA ASN A 201 8.71 11.07 25.03
C ASN A 201 7.67 9.94 24.95
N ILE A 202 7.79 9.01 24.00
CA ILE A 202 6.92 7.83 23.97
C ILE A 202 7.36 6.90 25.13
N ASP A 203 6.55 6.83 26.17
CA ASP A 203 6.64 5.75 27.17
C ASP A 203 6.04 4.48 26.56
N ILE A 204 6.89 3.57 26.14
CA ILE A 204 6.47 2.24 25.75
C ILE A 204 6.36 1.43 27.05
N GLU A 205 5.14 1.22 27.53
CA GLU A 205 4.90 0.15 28.51
C GLU A 205 5.28 -1.18 27.87
N GLU A 206 6.43 -1.70 28.26
CA GLU A 206 7.00 -2.92 27.70
C GLU A 206 6.29 -4.18 28.23
N GLU A 207 5.06 -4.45 27.79
CA GLU A 207 4.52 -5.80 27.84
C GLU A 207 5.21 -6.63 26.76
N LYS A 208 6.25 -7.37 27.15
CA LYS A 208 7.02 -8.23 26.24
C LYS A 208 6.26 -9.52 25.96
N ILE A 209 5.85 -9.70 24.71
CA ILE A 209 5.26 -10.94 24.24
C ILE A 209 6.35 -11.77 23.56
N LYS A 210 6.51 -13.00 24.00
CA LYS A 210 7.40 -13.95 23.36
C LYS A 210 6.82 -14.38 22.03
N THR A 211 7.47 -14.05 20.93
CA THR A 211 6.98 -14.31 19.58
C THR A 211 7.99 -15.11 18.78
N VAL A 212 7.51 -16.11 18.05
CA VAL A 212 8.27 -16.89 17.07
C VAL A 212 7.74 -16.59 15.68
N ILE A 213 8.50 -15.87 14.87
CA ILE A 213 8.14 -15.55 13.48
C ILE A 213 8.80 -16.58 12.57
N ILE A 214 7.99 -17.30 11.81
CA ILE A 214 8.46 -18.33 10.88
C ILE A 214 8.44 -17.77 9.45
N GLN A 215 9.61 -17.73 8.84
CA GLN A 215 9.79 -17.36 7.43
C GLN A 215 10.32 -18.57 6.64
N PRO A 216 9.43 -19.37 6.03
CA PRO A 216 9.79 -20.66 5.47
C PRO A 216 10.59 -20.57 4.15
N ASN A 217 10.71 -19.38 3.57
CA ASN A 217 11.39 -19.12 2.27
C ASN A 217 10.92 -20.07 1.15
N ILE A 218 9.61 -20.26 1.03
CA ILE A 218 8.97 -21.10 0.00
C ILE A 218 8.82 -20.26 -1.27
N ASP A 219 9.20 -20.81 -2.42
CA ASP A 219 9.01 -20.18 -3.73
C ASP A 219 7.50 -19.98 -4.00
N PRO A 220 7.02 -18.72 -4.13
CA PRO A 220 5.61 -18.41 -4.30
C PRO A 220 5.03 -18.91 -5.64
N TYR A 221 5.87 -19.17 -6.64
CA TYR A 221 5.44 -19.57 -7.99
C TYR A 221 5.52 -21.08 -8.21
N ASN A 222 6.56 -21.74 -7.71
CA ASN A 222 6.85 -23.13 -8.02
C ASN A 222 6.51 -24.09 -6.89
N GLU A 223 6.51 -23.65 -5.62
CA GLU A 223 6.35 -24.55 -4.47
C GLU A 223 5.08 -24.29 -3.69
N LYS A 224 4.71 -23.03 -3.44
CA LYS A 224 3.67 -22.63 -2.49
C LYS A 224 2.34 -23.34 -2.72
N PHE A 225 1.87 -23.39 -3.96
CA PHE A 225 0.57 -23.98 -4.31
C PHE A 225 0.63 -25.47 -4.63
N ASN A 226 1.83 -26.07 -4.63
CA ASN A 226 2.06 -27.49 -4.85
C ASN A 226 2.19 -28.26 -3.52
N ARG A 227 2.22 -27.57 -2.37
CA ARG A 227 2.34 -28.17 -1.04
C ARG A 227 0.97 -28.34 -0.41
N SER A 228 0.67 -29.56 0.06
CA SER A 228 -0.56 -29.82 0.81
C SER A 228 -0.49 -29.21 2.22
N ASN A 229 -1.65 -28.95 2.82
CA ASN A 229 -1.75 -28.49 4.19
C ASN A 229 -1.05 -29.45 5.18
N ASN A 230 -1.11 -30.75 4.95
CA ASN A 230 -0.41 -31.75 5.77
C ASN A 230 1.12 -31.65 5.67
N GLN A 231 1.67 -31.34 4.47
CA GLN A 231 3.10 -31.11 4.31
C GLN A 231 3.54 -29.84 5.05
N ASN A 232 2.73 -28.78 5.00
CA ASN A 232 2.98 -27.54 5.72
C ASN A 232 2.89 -27.73 7.24
N LEU A 233 1.96 -28.55 7.75
CA LEU A 233 1.90 -28.90 9.16
C LEU A 233 3.16 -29.63 9.64
N ARG A 234 3.62 -30.65 8.91
CA ARG A 234 4.86 -31.38 9.24
C ARG A 234 6.08 -30.47 9.22
N TYR A 235 6.13 -29.56 8.27
CA TYR A 235 7.22 -28.59 8.17
C TYR A 235 7.20 -27.61 9.35
N LEU A 236 6.04 -27.09 9.73
CA LEU A 236 5.86 -26.27 10.92
C LEU A 236 6.34 -27.02 12.17
N GLU A 237 5.92 -28.27 12.35
CA GLU A 237 6.32 -29.09 13.49
C GLU A 237 7.84 -29.33 13.54
N SER A 238 8.47 -29.58 12.37
CA SER A 238 9.92 -29.75 12.31
C SER A 238 10.68 -28.50 12.75
N ILE A 239 10.22 -27.31 12.34
CA ILE A 239 10.83 -26.03 12.76
C ILE A 239 10.66 -25.83 14.27
N LEU A 240 9.47 -26.09 14.81
CA LEU A 240 9.18 -25.87 16.23
C LEU A 240 9.94 -26.85 17.14
N ASN A 241 10.28 -28.04 16.66
CA ASN A 241 11.13 -28.98 17.39
C ASN A 241 12.53 -28.42 17.70
N ASP A 242 13.07 -27.58 16.77
CA ASP A 242 14.37 -26.94 16.91
C ASP A 242 14.31 -25.68 17.77
N VAL A 243 13.10 -25.13 17.93
CA VAL A 243 12.86 -23.90 18.70
C VAL A 243 12.46 -24.26 20.14
N LYS A 244 13.37 -24.04 21.10
CA LYS A 244 13.13 -24.29 22.55
C LYS A 244 12.16 -23.27 23.19
N ASN A 245 11.31 -22.59 22.42
CA ASN A 245 10.47 -21.50 22.90
C ASN A 245 9.04 -22.03 23.16
N ARG A 246 8.70 -22.29 24.42
CA ARG A 246 7.33 -22.52 24.89
C ARG A 246 6.66 -21.21 25.33
N ASN A 247 5.35 -21.20 25.47
CA ASN A 247 4.55 -20.04 25.85
C ASN A 247 4.79 -18.84 24.93
N SER A 248 4.69 -19.07 23.62
CA SER A 248 4.96 -18.06 22.61
C SER A 248 3.80 -17.93 21.62
N LEU A 249 3.69 -16.75 21.00
CA LEU A 249 2.87 -16.54 19.84
C LEU A 249 3.67 -16.92 18.58
N VAL A 250 3.25 -17.96 17.88
CA VAL A 250 3.82 -18.37 16.58
C VAL A 250 3.10 -17.64 15.46
N ILE A 251 3.87 -16.96 14.62
CA ILE A 251 3.33 -16.20 13.48
C ILE A 251 3.88 -16.80 12.19
N LEU A 252 2.96 -17.17 11.29
CA LEU A 252 3.21 -17.72 9.97
C LEU A 252 2.80 -16.73 8.88
N PRO A 253 3.40 -16.79 7.67
CA PRO A 253 3.12 -15.82 6.61
C PRO A 253 1.74 -15.98 5.98
N GLU A 254 1.39 -15.00 5.13
CA GLU A 254 0.19 -14.96 4.30
C GLU A 254 0.04 -16.25 3.48
N THR A 255 -1.17 -16.82 3.50
CA THR A 255 -1.50 -18.06 2.76
C THR A 255 -0.48 -19.19 2.95
N TYR A 256 0.02 -19.38 4.19
CA TYR A 256 0.91 -20.48 4.51
C TYR A 256 0.23 -21.84 4.26
N PHE A 257 -1.07 -21.93 4.58
CA PHE A 257 -1.94 -23.04 4.22
C PHE A 257 -2.73 -22.68 2.96
N SER A 258 -2.15 -22.99 1.79
CA SER A 258 -2.64 -22.58 0.47
C SER A 258 -3.50 -23.61 -0.27
N ASP A 259 -3.63 -24.83 0.28
CA ASP A 259 -4.39 -25.95 -0.34
C ASP A 259 -5.93 -25.77 -0.27
N GLY A 260 -6.39 -24.62 0.26
CA GLY A 260 -7.80 -24.29 0.42
C GLY A 260 -8.51 -25.10 1.52
N SER A 261 -9.37 -24.43 2.29
CA SER A 261 -10.18 -25.10 3.32
C SER A 261 -11.60 -24.59 3.29
N LEU A 262 -12.57 -25.50 3.33
CA LEU A 262 -13.99 -25.17 3.32
C LEU A 262 -14.40 -24.58 4.68
N ILE A 263 -14.95 -23.36 4.68
CA ILE A 263 -15.28 -22.63 5.92
C ILE A 263 -16.25 -23.42 6.81
N SER A 264 -17.28 -24.02 6.22
CA SER A 264 -18.32 -24.72 6.98
C SER A 264 -17.82 -25.94 7.75
N SER A 265 -16.74 -26.57 7.30
CA SER A 265 -16.15 -27.76 7.94
C SER A 265 -14.78 -27.48 8.56
N LEU A 266 -14.31 -26.24 8.52
CA LEU A 266 -12.94 -25.88 8.97
C LEU A 266 -12.63 -26.37 10.39
N LYS A 267 -13.54 -26.17 11.33
CA LYS A 267 -13.36 -26.57 12.75
C LYS A 267 -13.09 -28.05 12.95
N TYR A 268 -13.56 -28.88 12.02
CA TYR A 268 -13.45 -30.35 12.05
C TYR A 268 -12.41 -30.87 11.06
N SER A 269 -11.63 -29.99 10.44
CA SER A 269 -10.63 -30.37 9.45
C SER A 269 -9.38 -30.95 10.14
N THR A 270 -8.71 -31.88 9.44
CA THR A 270 -7.42 -32.43 9.89
C THR A 270 -6.34 -31.36 10.06
N LEU A 271 -6.45 -30.25 9.31
CA LEU A 271 -5.58 -29.09 9.47
C LEU A 271 -5.74 -28.47 10.86
N ILE A 272 -6.95 -28.18 11.27
CA ILE A 272 -7.23 -27.57 12.58
C ILE A 272 -6.88 -28.53 13.72
N GLU A 273 -7.17 -29.79 13.57
CA GLU A 273 -6.78 -30.83 14.54
C GLU A 273 -5.25 -30.86 14.70
N GLY A 274 -4.50 -30.86 13.59
CA GLY A 274 -3.04 -30.81 13.60
C GLY A 274 -2.49 -29.53 14.26
N LEU A 275 -3.08 -28.37 13.98
CA LEU A 275 -2.69 -27.10 14.60
C LEU A 275 -2.97 -27.09 16.12
N LYS A 276 -4.08 -27.68 16.57
CA LYS A 276 -4.38 -27.82 17.99
C LYS A 276 -3.38 -28.73 18.68
N ILE A 277 -3.00 -29.87 18.09
CA ILE A 277 -1.97 -30.74 18.61
C ILE A 277 -0.63 -30.02 18.75
N ILE A 278 -0.24 -29.23 17.74
CA ILE A 278 0.98 -28.43 17.79
C ILE A 278 0.87 -27.37 18.89
N LYS A 279 -0.25 -26.66 18.99
CA LYS A 279 -0.51 -25.66 20.03
C LYS A 279 -0.30 -26.26 21.43
N GLU A 280 -0.90 -27.41 21.70
CA GLU A 280 -0.80 -28.11 23.02
C GLU A 280 0.60 -28.59 23.28
N ARG A 281 1.26 -29.26 22.30
CA ARG A 281 2.60 -29.84 22.47
C ARG A 281 3.67 -28.78 22.76
N TYR A 282 3.58 -27.63 22.12
CA TYR A 282 4.57 -26.54 22.25
C TYR A 282 4.11 -25.41 23.18
N GLU A 283 2.92 -25.54 23.80
CA GLU A 283 2.33 -24.51 24.67
C GLU A 283 2.33 -23.14 23.99
N THR A 284 1.78 -23.05 22.78
CA THR A 284 1.85 -21.86 21.94
C THR A 284 0.50 -21.49 21.36
N GLU A 285 0.30 -20.22 21.03
CA GLU A 285 -0.81 -19.78 20.19
C GLU A 285 -0.31 -19.58 18.77
N ILE A 286 -1.15 -19.76 17.77
CA ILE A 286 -0.73 -19.77 16.36
C ILE A 286 -1.56 -18.77 15.55
N LEU A 287 -0.90 -17.78 14.98
CA LEU A 287 -1.46 -16.89 13.94
C LEU A 287 -0.93 -17.32 12.59
N THR A 288 -1.81 -17.67 11.66
CA THR A 288 -1.38 -18.15 10.33
C THR A 288 -2.27 -17.66 9.22
N GLY A 289 -1.65 -17.41 8.05
CA GLY A 289 -2.37 -17.20 6.80
C GLY A 289 -2.92 -18.50 6.22
N ILE A 290 -4.12 -18.44 5.67
CA ILE A 290 -4.85 -19.58 5.11
C ILE A 290 -5.67 -19.15 3.90
N GLU A 291 -5.84 -20.07 2.92
CA GLU A 291 -6.83 -19.92 1.88
C GLU A 291 -8.14 -20.60 2.29
N LEU A 292 -9.23 -19.82 2.32
CA LEU A 292 -10.56 -20.30 2.67
C LEU A 292 -11.50 -20.22 1.47
N TYR A 293 -12.48 -21.14 1.42
CA TYR A 293 -13.52 -21.06 0.42
C TYR A 293 -14.89 -21.47 0.97
N GLU A 294 -15.94 -21.01 0.27
CA GLU A 294 -17.32 -21.37 0.50
C GLU A 294 -17.99 -21.70 -0.82
N VAL A 295 -18.74 -22.80 -0.87
CA VAL A 295 -19.54 -23.18 -2.04
C VAL A 295 -21.02 -23.17 -1.64
N PHE A 296 -21.86 -22.53 -2.44
CA PHE A 296 -23.28 -22.41 -2.16
C PHE A 296 -24.13 -22.36 -3.45
N ASN A 297 -25.43 -22.67 -3.31
CA ASN A 297 -26.38 -22.69 -4.43
C ASN A 297 -27.39 -21.52 -4.36
N ASP A 298 -27.44 -20.84 -3.21
CA ASP A 298 -28.39 -19.76 -2.96
C ASP A 298 -27.97 -18.49 -3.69
N SER A 299 -28.72 -18.12 -4.72
CA SER A 299 -28.47 -16.91 -5.52
C SER A 299 -28.67 -15.61 -4.75
N SER A 300 -29.41 -15.62 -3.63
CA SER A 300 -29.58 -14.44 -2.79
C SER A 300 -28.29 -14.03 -2.04
N ARG A 301 -27.36 -14.96 -1.88
CA ARG A 301 -26.05 -14.77 -1.22
C ARG A 301 -24.96 -14.28 -2.18
N VAL A 302 -25.22 -14.22 -3.46
CA VAL A 302 -24.24 -13.85 -4.49
C VAL A 302 -23.78 -12.41 -4.29
N LYS A 303 -22.48 -12.22 -4.21
CA LYS A 303 -21.81 -10.92 -4.08
C LYS A 303 -21.04 -10.57 -5.35
N LYS A 304 -20.58 -9.33 -5.47
CA LYS A 304 -19.82 -8.86 -6.64
C LYS A 304 -18.55 -9.69 -6.92
N TYR A 305 -18.00 -10.33 -5.90
CA TYR A 305 -16.81 -11.16 -5.99
C TYR A 305 -17.10 -12.66 -6.15
N SER A 306 -18.35 -13.08 -6.02
CA SER A 306 -18.72 -14.49 -6.15
C SER A 306 -18.45 -15.00 -7.56
N ASN A 307 -17.85 -16.16 -7.65
CA ASN A 307 -17.47 -16.80 -8.89
C ASN A 307 -18.50 -17.87 -9.24
N ARG A 308 -19.02 -17.82 -10.46
CA ARG A 308 -20.01 -18.81 -10.91
C ARG A 308 -19.32 -20.11 -11.28
N LEU A 309 -19.78 -21.20 -10.72
CA LEU A 309 -19.41 -22.56 -11.08
C LEU A 309 -20.48 -23.20 -11.97
N GLU A 310 -20.18 -24.39 -12.49
CA GLU A 310 -21.18 -25.23 -13.17
C GLU A 310 -22.32 -25.63 -12.24
N ASN A 311 -23.46 -26.01 -12.83
CA ASN A 311 -24.66 -26.46 -12.10
C ASN A 311 -25.28 -25.42 -11.14
N ASN A 312 -25.25 -24.12 -11.51
CA ASN A 312 -25.76 -23.01 -10.71
C ASN A 312 -25.20 -22.92 -9.28
N ARG A 313 -23.97 -23.34 -9.09
CA ARG A 313 -23.22 -23.16 -7.85
C ARG A 313 -22.37 -21.91 -7.92
N TRP A 314 -22.04 -21.39 -6.74
CA TRP A 314 -21.19 -20.23 -6.57
C TRP A 314 -20.03 -20.58 -5.63
N LEU A 315 -18.90 -19.96 -5.87
CA LEU A 315 -17.67 -20.11 -5.11
C LEU A 315 -17.19 -18.73 -4.63
N ASP A 316 -17.06 -18.58 -3.34
CA ASP A 316 -16.35 -17.46 -2.71
C ASP A 316 -14.99 -17.96 -2.20
N LEU A 317 -13.92 -17.31 -2.62
CA LEU A 317 -12.53 -17.58 -2.19
C LEU A 317 -12.06 -16.44 -1.32
N PHE A 318 -11.33 -16.74 -0.25
CA PHE A 318 -10.81 -15.75 0.67
C PHE A 318 -9.33 -15.99 0.99
N ASN A 319 -8.53 -14.95 0.85
CA ASN A 319 -7.27 -14.83 1.54
C ASN A 319 -7.59 -14.46 3.00
N ALA A 320 -7.14 -15.26 3.96
CA ALA A 320 -7.59 -15.13 5.33
C ALA A 320 -6.44 -15.37 6.32
N SER A 321 -6.67 -14.96 7.55
CA SER A 321 -5.86 -15.35 8.71
C SER A 321 -6.73 -16.06 9.72
N ILE A 322 -6.18 -17.09 10.35
CA ILE A 322 -6.79 -17.76 11.49
C ILE A 322 -5.88 -17.64 12.70
N PHE A 323 -6.51 -17.52 13.85
CA PHE A 323 -5.84 -17.50 15.14
C PHE A 323 -6.31 -18.70 15.96
N ILE A 324 -5.36 -19.53 16.37
CA ILE A 324 -5.60 -20.73 17.17
C ILE A 324 -5.18 -20.43 18.60
N SER A 325 -6.16 -20.12 19.44
CA SER A 325 -6.04 -19.95 20.88
C SER A 325 -6.92 -20.97 21.61
N GLU A 326 -7.79 -20.58 22.53
CA GLU A 326 -8.85 -21.46 23.06
C GLU A 326 -9.90 -21.74 21.99
N ASP A 327 -10.29 -20.68 21.27
CA ASP A 327 -11.16 -20.74 20.11
C ASP A 327 -10.37 -20.61 18.80
N ILE A 328 -11.09 -20.69 17.68
CA ILE A 328 -10.56 -20.44 16.34
C ILE A 328 -11.22 -19.18 15.80
N ASP A 329 -10.44 -18.13 15.77
CA ASP A 329 -10.87 -16.86 15.17
C ASP A 329 -10.44 -16.77 13.71
N ILE A 330 -11.28 -16.15 12.89
CA ILE A 330 -11.07 -16.01 11.44
C ILE A 330 -11.17 -14.54 11.06
N TYR A 331 -10.19 -14.08 10.27
CA TYR A 331 -10.20 -12.80 9.60
C TYR A 331 -10.05 -13.00 8.09
N LYS A 332 -10.92 -12.38 7.29
CA LYS A 332 -10.82 -12.38 5.83
C LYS A 332 -10.21 -11.06 5.38
N LYS A 333 -9.18 -11.10 4.56
CA LYS A 333 -8.48 -9.91 4.05
C LYS A 333 -9.46 -8.86 3.52
N SER A 334 -9.32 -7.62 3.95
CA SER A 334 -10.23 -6.51 3.61
C SER A 334 -9.74 -5.69 2.42
N LYS A 335 -8.42 -5.46 2.29
CA LYS A 335 -7.83 -4.70 1.18
C LYS A 335 -7.14 -5.65 0.21
N LEU A 336 -7.80 -5.91 -0.91
CA LEU A 336 -7.33 -6.83 -1.94
C LEU A 336 -6.40 -6.14 -2.94
N VAL A 337 -5.40 -6.89 -3.41
CA VAL A 337 -4.47 -6.42 -4.44
C VAL A 337 -5.18 -6.34 -5.79
N VAL A 338 -5.16 -5.15 -6.38
CA VAL A 338 -5.80 -4.87 -7.67
C VAL A 338 -5.13 -5.66 -8.79
N GLY A 339 -5.93 -6.31 -9.62
CA GLY A 339 -5.47 -7.12 -10.76
C GLY A 339 -5.06 -8.55 -10.39
N ILE A 340 -4.68 -8.80 -9.12
CA ILE A 340 -4.25 -10.14 -8.66
C ILE A 340 -5.33 -10.82 -7.83
N GLU A 341 -5.92 -10.12 -6.85
CA GLU A 341 -6.95 -10.68 -5.98
C GLU A 341 -8.35 -10.15 -6.31
N LYS A 342 -8.43 -8.95 -6.90
CA LYS A 342 -9.69 -8.30 -7.29
C LYS A 342 -9.58 -7.79 -8.72
N MET A 343 -10.54 -8.17 -9.57
CA MET A 343 -10.73 -7.58 -10.90
C MET A 343 -11.44 -6.23 -10.77
N PRO A 344 -10.78 -5.11 -11.11
CA PRO A 344 -11.45 -3.80 -11.12
C PRO A 344 -12.55 -3.78 -12.16
N TYR A 345 -13.70 -3.17 -11.83
CA TYR A 345 -14.83 -3.01 -12.75
C TYR A 345 -15.16 -4.29 -13.56
N LYS A 346 -15.16 -5.45 -12.90
CA LYS A 346 -15.29 -6.78 -13.51
C LYS A 346 -16.41 -6.82 -14.58
N ASN A 347 -17.60 -6.34 -14.25
CA ASN A 347 -18.74 -6.37 -15.15
C ASN A 347 -18.55 -5.57 -16.44
N PHE A 348 -17.65 -4.60 -16.46
CA PHE A 348 -17.34 -3.75 -17.61
C PHE A 348 -16.11 -4.23 -18.37
N LEU A 349 -15.04 -4.60 -17.67
CA LEU A 349 -13.76 -4.96 -18.28
C LEU A 349 -13.73 -6.41 -18.78
N GLU A 350 -14.38 -7.34 -18.10
CA GLU A 350 -14.40 -8.76 -18.49
C GLU A 350 -14.99 -8.99 -19.90
N PRO A 351 -16.12 -8.36 -20.29
CA PRO A 351 -16.64 -8.50 -21.67
C PRO A 351 -15.75 -7.84 -22.73
N LEU A 352 -14.98 -6.80 -22.37
CA LEU A 352 -14.17 -6.02 -23.30
C LEU A 352 -12.77 -6.61 -23.51
N LEU A 353 -12.17 -7.15 -22.48
CA LEU A 353 -10.77 -7.58 -22.45
C LEU A 353 -10.62 -9.11 -22.43
N GLY A 354 -11.69 -9.85 -22.12
CA GLY A 354 -11.76 -11.32 -22.20
C GLY A 354 -10.48 -12.02 -21.71
N SER A 355 -9.88 -12.84 -22.56
CA SER A 355 -8.67 -13.60 -22.26
C SER A 355 -7.41 -12.75 -22.03
N LEU A 356 -7.36 -11.51 -22.53
CA LEU A 356 -6.25 -10.59 -22.26
C LEU A 356 -6.09 -10.28 -20.76
N LEU A 357 -7.17 -10.28 -20.00
CA LEU A 357 -7.10 -10.05 -18.55
C LEU A 357 -6.46 -11.21 -17.77
N ILE A 358 -6.57 -12.43 -18.29
CA ILE A 358 -5.88 -13.61 -17.74
C ILE A 358 -4.38 -13.48 -17.93
N ASP A 359 -3.94 -12.90 -19.05
CA ASP A 359 -2.52 -12.64 -19.34
C ASP A 359 -1.93 -11.49 -18.48
N PHE A 360 -2.76 -10.67 -17.86
CA PHE A 360 -2.32 -9.67 -16.86
C PHE A 360 -1.92 -10.29 -15.51
N GLY A 361 -1.82 -11.63 -15.42
CA GLY A 361 -1.56 -12.35 -14.17
C GLY A 361 -2.79 -12.41 -13.28
N GLY A 362 -3.96 -12.08 -13.84
CA GLY A 362 -5.25 -12.11 -13.17
C GLY A 362 -5.65 -13.53 -12.82
N LEU A 363 -6.20 -13.68 -11.63
CA LEU A 363 -6.75 -14.95 -11.15
C LEU A 363 -7.95 -15.37 -12.02
N SER A 364 -8.05 -16.67 -12.26
CA SER A 364 -9.27 -17.27 -12.83
C SER A 364 -10.52 -16.98 -11.99
N TYR A 365 -10.33 -16.63 -10.70
CA TYR A 365 -11.39 -16.37 -9.72
C TYR A 365 -11.11 -15.11 -8.91
N SER A 366 -12.14 -14.25 -8.76
CA SER A 366 -12.09 -13.10 -7.84
C SER A 366 -12.09 -13.57 -6.39
N ARG A 367 -11.34 -12.90 -5.52
CA ARG A 367 -11.38 -13.15 -4.09
C ARG A 367 -12.43 -12.29 -3.39
N GLY A 368 -13.05 -12.85 -2.37
CA GLY A 368 -13.93 -12.14 -1.45
C GLY A 368 -13.16 -11.43 -0.36
N TYR A 369 -13.83 -10.51 0.32
CA TYR A 369 -13.28 -9.69 1.38
C TYR A 369 -14.32 -9.42 2.47
N GLN A 370 -13.88 -9.00 3.66
CA GLN A 370 -14.73 -8.40 4.68
C GLN A 370 -14.51 -6.89 4.76
N ASP A 371 -15.54 -6.16 5.20
CA ASP A 371 -15.51 -4.68 5.21
C ASP A 371 -14.99 -4.09 6.53
N TYR A 372 -14.76 -4.94 7.55
CA TYR A 372 -14.36 -4.52 8.88
C TYR A 372 -13.07 -5.21 9.31
N ARG A 373 -12.38 -4.59 10.25
CA ARG A 373 -11.19 -5.13 10.89
C ARG A 373 -11.58 -6.10 12.01
N THR A 374 -10.66 -6.98 12.32
CA THR A 374 -10.82 -7.95 13.40
C THR A 374 -9.59 -7.88 14.29
N VAL A 375 -9.80 -7.88 15.60
CA VAL A 375 -8.75 -8.03 16.59
C VAL A 375 -9.01 -9.32 17.34
N PHE A 376 -8.07 -10.22 17.30
CA PHE A 376 -8.09 -11.46 18.08
C PHE A 376 -7.64 -11.19 19.51
N LYS A 377 -8.01 -12.07 20.41
CA LYS A 377 -7.61 -11.98 21.80
C LYS A 377 -6.89 -13.27 22.20
N SER A 378 -5.66 -13.13 22.64
CA SER A 378 -4.84 -14.20 23.19
C SER A 378 -5.39 -14.65 24.56
N ASN A 379 -5.04 -15.84 24.98
CA ASN A 379 -5.36 -16.37 26.32
C ASN A 379 -4.76 -15.49 27.45
N THR A 380 -3.67 -14.80 27.17
CA THR A 380 -3.05 -13.83 28.09
C THR A 380 -3.75 -12.48 28.12
N GLY A 381 -4.76 -12.29 27.27
CA GLY A 381 -5.48 -11.01 27.12
C GLY A 381 -4.87 -10.07 26.08
N THR A 382 -3.74 -10.43 25.48
CA THR A 382 -3.08 -9.66 24.43
C THR A 382 -3.96 -9.54 23.18
N LYS A 383 -4.05 -8.34 22.63
CA LYS A 383 -4.75 -8.07 21.37
C LYS A 383 -3.83 -8.33 20.19
N VAL A 384 -4.29 -9.12 19.23
CA VAL A 384 -3.56 -9.47 18.01
C VAL A 384 -4.39 -9.06 16.81
N ALA A 385 -3.91 -8.07 16.04
CA ALA A 385 -4.57 -7.58 14.84
C ALA A 385 -3.88 -8.16 13.60
N PRO A 386 -4.53 -9.04 12.83
CA PRO A 386 -3.99 -9.52 11.57
C PRO A 386 -4.04 -8.41 10.52
N ILE A 387 -2.91 -8.13 9.89
CA ILE A 387 -2.77 -7.20 8.77
C ILE A 387 -2.07 -7.96 7.65
N ILE A 388 -2.79 -8.21 6.56
CA ILE A 388 -2.32 -9.10 5.50
C ILE A 388 -1.76 -8.27 4.34
N CYS A 389 -0.42 -8.32 4.14
CA CYS A 389 0.26 -7.80 2.95
C CYS A 389 -0.14 -6.35 2.59
N TYR A 390 -0.92 -6.19 1.52
CA TYR A 390 -1.37 -4.91 0.96
C TYR A 390 -2.14 -4.02 1.96
N GLU A 391 -2.73 -4.59 2.98
CA GLU A 391 -3.46 -3.84 4.03
C GLU A 391 -2.54 -2.89 4.80
N SER A 392 -1.28 -3.28 4.99
CA SER A 392 -0.30 -2.51 5.78
C SER A 392 -0.01 -1.11 5.22
N ILE A 393 -0.24 -0.88 3.92
CA ILE A 393 0.03 0.42 3.30
C ILE A 393 -1.14 1.41 3.46
N TYR A 394 -2.30 0.96 3.93
CA TYR A 394 -3.45 1.80 4.20
C TYR A 394 -3.42 2.32 5.64
N GLY A 395 -2.70 3.42 5.89
CA GLY A 395 -2.50 3.96 7.23
C GLY A 395 -3.79 4.17 8.03
N GLU A 396 -4.84 4.72 7.41
CA GLU A 396 -6.16 4.86 8.04
C GLU A 396 -6.76 3.50 8.46
N TYR A 397 -6.58 2.48 7.61
CA TYR A 397 -7.07 1.13 7.90
C TYR A 397 -6.31 0.49 9.07
N VAL A 398 -5.02 0.73 9.19
CA VAL A 398 -4.19 0.16 10.24
C VAL A 398 -4.40 0.88 11.59
N SER A 399 -4.66 2.18 11.57
CA SER A 399 -4.75 3.02 12.78
C SER A 399 -6.10 2.93 13.50
N GLU A 400 -7.17 2.59 12.83
CA GLU A 400 -8.51 2.44 13.43
C GLU A 400 -8.65 1.13 14.20
#